data_9da906325d89301a55353936eddee71d
#
_entry.id   9da906325d89301a55353936eddee71d
#
_cell.length_a   1.000
_cell.length_b   1.000
_cell.length_c   1.000
_cell.angle_alpha   90.00
_cell.angle_beta   90.00
_cell.angle_gamma   90.00
#
_symmetry.space_group_name_H-M   'P 1'
#
loop_
_entity.id
_entity.type
_entity.pdbx_description
1 polymer ?
#
loop_
_entity_poly.entity_id
_entity_poly.type
_entity_poly.pdbx_seq_one_letter_code
_entity_poly.pdbx_strand_id
1 'polypeptide(L)'
;LCTLCGKCENFCTQGIREIVGQKYPVKALVKELMKDLMFYEQSGGGVTLSGGEVMAMSTDYILEIAKALKKEEVSLTIDTCGYVPYEKFEAILPYVNTFLYDVKVMDPELHKQYIGVDNKLILDNLVKLSDAGARIYIRIPTVKEVNGNEENMNETIRFLKEHDIHPAQVNLLPYHNTGSSKYPKLDMEYKGNDLSAPT
;
A
#
# COMPACT_ATOMS: atom_id res chain seq x y z
N LEU A 1 -30.30 5.38 9.78
CA LEU A 1 -28.88 5.49 9.51
C LEU A 1 -28.12 4.50 10.38
N CYS A 2 -27.17 3.74 9.82
CA CYS A 2 -26.34 2.80 10.55
C CYS A 2 -25.38 3.56 11.47
N THR A 3 -25.29 3.17 12.74
CA THR A 3 -24.39 3.75 13.74
C THR A 3 -23.18 2.86 14.02
N LEU A 4 -23.00 1.78 13.26
CA LEU A 4 -21.95 0.76 13.43
C LEU A 4 -21.89 0.17 14.86
N CYS A 5 -23.02 0.10 15.55
CA CYS A 5 -23.08 -0.41 16.93
C CYS A 5 -22.97 -1.93 17.08
N GLY A 6 -22.92 -2.69 15.99
CA GLY A 6 -22.79 -4.16 15.97
C GLY A 6 -24.03 -4.97 16.36
N LYS A 7 -25.10 -4.33 16.86
CA LYS A 7 -26.28 -5.06 17.34
C LYS A 7 -26.90 -5.95 16.27
N CYS A 8 -26.95 -5.47 15.01
CA CYS A 8 -27.52 -6.24 13.91
C CYS A 8 -26.71 -7.49 13.54
N GLU A 9 -25.41 -7.50 13.76
CA GLU A 9 -24.53 -8.64 13.57
C GLU A 9 -24.81 -9.71 14.64
N ASN A 10 -24.87 -9.28 15.91
CA ASN A 10 -25.14 -10.18 17.03
C ASN A 10 -26.52 -10.83 17.00
N PHE A 11 -27.52 -10.19 16.37
CA PHE A 11 -28.89 -10.72 16.23
C PHE A 11 -29.16 -11.41 14.89
N CYS A 12 -28.19 -11.42 13.96
CA CYS A 12 -28.41 -12.04 12.66
C CYS A 12 -28.20 -13.55 12.71
N THR A 13 -29.26 -14.30 12.81
CA THR A 13 -29.23 -15.78 12.87
C THR A 13 -28.69 -16.43 11.59
N GLN A 14 -28.68 -15.72 10.47
CA GLN A 14 -28.18 -16.20 9.18
C GLN A 14 -26.77 -15.72 8.83
N GLY A 15 -26.14 -14.90 9.68
CA GLY A 15 -24.79 -14.40 9.45
C GLY A 15 -24.61 -13.51 8.20
N ILE A 16 -25.72 -12.95 7.66
CA ILE A 16 -25.70 -12.13 6.43
C ILE A 16 -25.28 -10.68 6.66
N ARG A 17 -25.03 -10.31 7.90
CA ARG A 17 -24.56 -8.97 8.28
C ARG A 17 -23.28 -9.09 9.07
N GLU A 18 -22.25 -8.42 8.61
CA GLU A 18 -20.95 -8.35 9.28
C GLU A 18 -20.45 -6.92 9.32
N ILE A 19 -19.67 -6.57 10.33
CA ILE A 19 -18.87 -5.35 10.34
C ILE A 19 -17.55 -5.67 9.67
N VAL A 20 -17.27 -5.01 8.54
CA VAL A 20 -16.03 -5.20 7.81
C VAL A 20 -14.89 -4.49 8.55
N GLY A 21 -13.88 -5.27 8.92
CA GLY A 21 -12.71 -4.79 9.65
C GLY A 21 -12.83 -4.87 11.16
N GLN A 22 -11.70 -4.87 11.82
CA GLN A 22 -11.58 -4.95 13.27
C GLN A 22 -10.62 -3.87 13.78
N LYS A 23 -10.96 -3.25 14.91
CA LYS A 23 -10.06 -2.32 15.59
C LYS A 23 -9.08 -3.11 16.46
N TYR A 24 -7.81 -2.98 16.18
CA TYR A 24 -6.76 -3.55 17.00
C TYR A 24 -6.04 -2.45 17.81
N PRO A 25 -6.05 -2.50 19.15
CA PRO A 25 -5.07 -1.76 19.94
C PRO A 25 -3.66 -2.23 19.58
N VAL A 26 -2.68 -1.32 19.53
CA VAL A 26 -1.30 -1.63 19.08
C VAL A 26 -0.73 -2.85 19.82
N LYS A 27 -0.86 -2.91 21.14
CA LYS A 27 -0.37 -4.05 21.94
C LYS A 27 -0.97 -5.40 21.52
N ALA A 28 -2.28 -5.40 21.19
CA ALA A 28 -2.95 -6.63 20.75
C ALA A 28 -2.50 -7.05 19.34
N LEU A 29 -2.35 -6.08 18.44
CA LEU A 29 -1.84 -6.33 17.09
C LEU A 29 -0.41 -6.86 17.13
N VAL A 30 0.49 -6.21 17.85
CA VAL A 30 1.89 -6.66 17.96
C VAL A 30 1.96 -8.07 18.56
N LYS A 31 1.17 -8.37 19.61
CA LYS A 31 1.10 -9.73 20.16
C LYS A 31 0.66 -10.76 19.12
N GLU A 32 -0.26 -10.41 18.25
CA GLU A 32 -0.71 -11.30 17.16
C GLU A 32 0.40 -11.52 16.14
N LEU A 33 1.05 -10.44 15.69
CA LEU A 33 2.17 -10.49 14.74
C LEU A 33 3.35 -11.30 15.26
N MET A 34 3.63 -11.25 16.56
CA MET A 34 4.74 -12.00 17.19
C MET A 34 4.49 -13.51 17.28
N LYS A 35 3.31 -14.02 16.96
CA LYS A 35 3.07 -15.48 16.86
C LYS A 35 3.91 -16.12 15.76
N ASP A 36 4.24 -15.35 14.72
CA ASP A 36 4.99 -15.80 13.57
C ASP A 36 6.52 -15.51 13.67
N LEU A 37 7.00 -15.08 14.85
CA LEU A 37 8.40 -14.71 15.07
C LEU A 37 9.38 -15.77 14.57
N MET A 38 9.12 -17.04 14.86
CA MET A 38 9.97 -18.15 14.41
C MET A 38 10.15 -18.18 12.89
N PHE A 39 9.09 -17.84 12.15
CA PHE A 39 9.16 -17.78 10.68
C PHE A 39 9.94 -16.56 10.20
N TYR A 40 9.80 -15.42 10.89
CA TYR A 40 10.58 -14.21 10.56
C TYR A 40 12.08 -14.46 10.76
N GLU A 41 12.48 -15.09 11.86
CA GLU A 41 13.88 -15.44 12.16
C GLU A 41 14.45 -16.42 11.14
N GLN A 42 13.70 -17.45 10.76
CA GLN A 42 14.16 -18.47 9.82
C GLN A 42 14.28 -17.94 8.37
N SER A 43 13.38 -17.06 7.95
CA SER A 43 13.33 -16.56 6.56
C SER A 43 14.08 -15.25 6.34
N GLY A 44 14.47 -14.55 7.42
CA GLY A 44 14.91 -13.16 7.34
C GLY A 44 13.79 -12.20 6.92
N GLY A 45 12.54 -12.63 7.05
CA GLY A 45 11.34 -11.87 6.73
C GLY A 45 10.90 -10.93 7.85
N GLY A 46 9.61 -10.63 7.88
CA GLY A 46 9.04 -9.72 8.88
C GLY A 46 7.60 -9.37 8.58
N VAL A 47 7.18 -8.20 9.01
CA VAL A 47 5.82 -7.71 8.89
C VAL A 47 5.69 -6.74 7.72
N THR A 48 4.69 -6.94 6.87
CA THR A 48 4.27 -5.95 5.88
C THR A 48 2.96 -5.30 6.31
N LEU A 49 2.98 -4.00 6.53
CA LEU A 49 1.75 -3.22 6.69
C LEU A 49 1.23 -2.84 5.31
N SER A 50 0.05 -3.35 5.00
CA SER A 50 -0.64 -3.18 3.72
C SER A 50 -2.15 -3.00 3.95
N GLY A 51 -2.95 -2.97 2.91
CA GLY A 51 -4.41 -2.89 3.01
C GLY A 51 -5.01 -2.02 1.94
N GLY A 52 -5.84 -1.01 2.29
CA GLY A 52 -6.24 0.04 1.37
C GLY A 52 -5.05 0.96 1.09
N GLU A 53 -4.84 1.96 1.95
CA GLU A 53 -3.61 2.74 2.01
C GLU A 53 -3.21 2.87 3.48
N VAL A 54 -2.17 2.16 3.88
CA VAL A 54 -1.73 2.13 5.28
C VAL A 54 -1.29 3.51 5.76
N MET A 55 -0.64 4.29 4.90
CA MET A 55 -0.17 5.63 5.25
C MET A 55 -1.30 6.66 5.41
N ALA A 56 -2.53 6.34 4.98
CA ALA A 56 -3.71 7.16 5.28
C ALA A 56 -4.16 7.06 6.75
N MET A 57 -3.73 6.03 7.48
CA MET A 57 -4.03 5.87 8.91
C MET A 57 -3.35 6.94 9.77
N SER A 58 -3.68 6.96 11.07
CA SER A 58 -3.00 7.83 12.03
C SER A 58 -1.50 7.55 12.06
N THR A 59 -0.69 8.59 11.93
CA THR A 59 0.77 8.50 12.01
C THR A 59 1.22 7.91 13.35
N ASP A 60 0.59 8.34 14.46
CA ASP A 60 0.90 7.83 15.80
C ASP A 60 0.68 6.32 15.90
N TYR A 61 -0.44 5.82 15.33
CA TYR A 61 -0.74 4.39 15.34
C TYR A 61 0.30 3.57 14.58
N ILE A 62 0.67 4.01 13.37
CA ILE A 62 1.71 3.34 12.57
C ILE A 62 3.07 3.42 13.27
N LEU A 63 3.40 4.58 13.81
CA LEU A 63 4.67 4.81 14.51
C LEU A 63 4.80 3.94 15.77
N GLU A 64 3.73 3.77 16.55
CA GLU A 64 3.73 2.88 17.70
C GLU A 64 3.96 1.41 17.30
N ILE A 65 3.33 0.94 16.21
CA ILE A 65 3.56 -0.40 15.66
C ILE A 65 5.02 -0.53 15.21
N ALA A 66 5.52 0.44 14.44
CA ALA A 66 6.87 0.41 13.91
C ALA A 66 7.93 0.38 15.02
N LYS A 67 7.76 1.18 16.06
CA LYS A 67 8.63 1.17 17.26
C LYS A 67 8.59 -0.18 17.99
N ALA A 68 7.38 -0.75 18.12
CA ALA A 68 7.24 -2.04 18.80
C ALA A 68 7.92 -3.15 18.01
N LEU A 69 7.74 -3.23 16.69
CA LEU A 69 8.40 -4.23 15.83
C LEU A 69 9.93 -4.07 15.84
N LYS A 70 10.43 -2.82 15.79
CA LYS A 70 11.86 -2.56 15.88
C LYS A 70 12.46 -3.03 17.20
N LYS A 71 11.75 -2.89 18.32
CA LYS A 71 12.18 -3.38 19.63
C LYS A 71 12.30 -4.90 19.67
N GLU A 72 11.45 -5.61 18.94
CA GLU A 72 11.47 -7.07 18.80
C GLU A 72 12.39 -7.53 17.64
N GLU A 73 13.17 -6.62 17.05
CA GLU A 73 14.09 -6.86 15.92
C GLU A 73 13.40 -7.44 14.68
N VAL A 74 12.09 -7.19 14.52
CA VAL A 74 11.30 -7.64 13.38
C VAL A 74 11.33 -6.61 12.25
N SER A 75 11.69 -7.05 11.06
CA SER A 75 11.69 -6.23 9.85
C SER A 75 10.29 -5.69 9.53
N LEU A 76 10.22 -4.38 9.23
CA LEU A 76 8.99 -3.72 8.80
C LEU A 76 9.06 -3.29 7.34
N THR A 77 8.07 -3.72 6.57
CA THR A 77 7.82 -3.26 5.20
C THR A 77 6.51 -2.45 5.16
N ILE A 78 6.53 -1.32 4.47
CA ILE A 78 5.35 -0.49 4.23
C ILE A 78 4.94 -0.62 2.76
N ASP A 79 3.70 -0.98 2.52
CA ASP A 79 3.07 -1.08 1.21
C ASP A 79 2.20 0.16 0.98
N THR A 80 2.57 1.03 0.03
CA THR A 80 1.95 2.34 -0.14
C THR A 80 1.91 2.82 -1.59
N CYS A 81 0.85 3.56 -1.92
CA CYS A 81 0.79 4.32 -3.16
C CYS A 81 1.48 5.70 -3.09
N GLY A 82 1.98 6.11 -1.93
CA GLY A 82 2.71 7.36 -1.76
C GLY A 82 1.88 8.64 -1.70
N TYR A 83 0.54 8.58 -1.81
CA TYR A 83 -0.31 9.77 -1.85
C TYR A 83 -0.70 10.26 -0.44
N VAL A 84 0.30 10.71 0.31
CA VAL A 84 0.15 11.33 1.65
C VAL A 84 1.20 12.43 1.85
N PRO A 85 1.03 13.36 2.80
CA PRO A 85 2.08 14.32 3.16
C PRO A 85 3.38 13.61 3.55
N TYR A 86 4.53 14.15 3.08
CA TYR A 86 5.85 13.52 3.29
C TYR A 86 6.23 13.35 4.76
N GLU A 87 5.76 14.24 5.62
CA GLU A 87 6.00 14.21 7.06
C GLU A 87 5.58 12.89 7.72
N LYS A 88 4.60 12.20 7.13
CA LYS A 88 4.20 10.86 7.57
C LYS A 88 5.28 9.81 7.30
N PHE A 89 5.92 9.90 6.14
CA PHE A 89 7.05 9.03 5.80
C PHE A 89 8.25 9.33 6.68
N GLU A 90 8.60 10.62 6.83
CA GLU A 90 9.70 11.05 7.66
C GLU A 90 9.59 10.53 9.09
N ALA A 91 8.39 10.57 9.68
CA ALA A 91 8.15 10.10 11.04
C ALA A 91 8.44 8.60 11.24
N ILE A 92 8.19 7.76 10.21
CA ILE A 92 8.34 6.29 10.32
C ILE A 92 9.64 5.78 9.69
N LEU A 93 10.29 6.56 8.84
CA LEU A 93 11.49 6.17 8.08
C LEU A 93 12.57 5.48 8.94
N PRO A 94 12.90 5.93 10.16
CA PRO A 94 13.91 5.26 10.99
C PRO A 94 13.56 3.84 11.45
N TYR A 95 12.31 3.41 11.24
CA TYR A 95 11.77 2.13 11.72
C TYR A 95 11.41 1.19 10.57
N VAL A 96 11.44 1.66 9.33
CA VAL A 96 11.03 0.90 8.14
C VAL A 96 12.26 0.34 7.43
N ASN A 97 12.23 -0.95 7.13
CA ASN A 97 13.30 -1.63 6.41
C ASN A 97 13.13 -1.52 4.88
N THR A 98 11.89 -1.52 4.40
CA THR A 98 11.60 -1.50 2.97
C THR A 98 10.27 -0.81 2.69
N PHE A 99 10.21 -0.03 1.63
CA PHE A 99 8.97 0.47 1.06
C PHE A 99 8.64 -0.29 -0.23
N LEU A 100 7.45 -0.89 -0.29
CA LEU A 100 6.83 -1.33 -1.54
C LEU A 100 6.06 -0.12 -2.07
N TYR A 101 6.57 0.52 -3.09
CA TYR A 101 6.10 1.80 -3.57
C TYR A 101 5.44 1.68 -4.94
N ASP A 102 4.16 2.00 -5.02
CA ASP A 102 3.40 1.90 -6.26
C ASP A 102 3.61 3.13 -7.16
N VAL A 103 4.20 2.92 -8.33
CA VAL A 103 4.22 3.88 -9.44
C VAL A 103 3.30 3.36 -10.54
N LYS A 104 2.18 4.05 -10.79
CA LYS A 104 1.13 3.48 -11.64
C LYS A 104 1.15 4.04 -13.06
N VAL A 105 0.86 5.32 -13.21
CA VAL A 105 0.79 6.00 -14.51
C VAL A 105 1.67 7.25 -14.43
N MET A 106 2.54 7.45 -15.42
CA MET A 106 3.45 8.59 -15.44
C MET A 106 2.78 9.86 -15.98
N ASP A 107 1.87 9.73 -16.93
CA ASP A 107 1.07 10.86 -17.40
C ASP A 107 0.10 11.34 -16.31
N PRO A 108 0.17 12.63 -15.88
CA PRO A 108 -0.62 13.12 -14.75
C PRO A 108 -2.13 13.19 -15.05
N GLU A 109 -2.53 13.42 -16.31
CA GLU A 109 -3.95 13.48 -16.69
C GLU A 109 -4.55 12.07 -16.75
N LEU A 110 -3.83 11.10 -17.30
CA LEU A 110 -4.24 9.70 -17.26
C LEU A 110 -4.26 9.17 -15.81
N HIS A 111 -3.28 9.55 -14.98
CA HIS A 111 -3.28 9.19 -13.56
C HIS A 111 -4.55 9.72 -12.87
N LYS A 112 -4.89 10.99 -13.11
CA LYS A 112 -6.10 11.59 -12.57
C LYS A 112 -7.37 10.94 -13.08
N GLN A 113 -7.42 10.56 -14.37
CA GLN A 113 -8.57 9.89 -14.97
C GLN A 113 -8.85 8.52 -14.33
N TYR A 114 -7.82 7.70 -14.10
CA TYR A 114 -7.97 6.31 -13.63
C TYR A 114 -7.84 6.14 -12.13
N ILE A 115 -7.08 7.01 -11.46
CA ILE A 115 -6.79 6.92 -10.02
C ILE A 115 -7.56 7.96 -9.21
N GLY A 116 -8.01 9.06 -9.87
CA GLY A 116 -8.79 10.13 -9.24
C GLY A 116 -7.97 11.34 -8.77
N VAL A 117 -6.64 11.24 -8.77
CA VAL A 117 -5.70 12.31 -8.41
C VAL A 117 -4.54 12.33 -9.40
N ASP A 118 -3.81 13.45 -9.51
CA ASP A 118 -2.55 13.47 -10.24
C ASP A 118 -1.44 12.72 -9.48
N ASN A 119 -0.31 12.49 -10.16
CA ASN A 119 0.80 11.72 -9.60
C ASN A 119 1.92 12.59 -8.97
N LYS A 120 1.78 13.91 -8.99
CA LYS A 120 2.87 14.81 -8.56
C LYS A 120 3.33 14.53 -7.14
N LEU A 121 2.40 14.47 -6.17
CA LEU A 121 2.73 14.19 -4.77
C LEU A 121 3.41 12.83 -4.59
N ILE A 122 2.95 11.82 -5.36
CA ILE A 122 3.50 10.46 -5.32
C ILE A 122 4.96 10.47 -5.79
N LEU A 123 5.23 11.11 -6.93
CA LEU A 123 6.57 11.20 -7.50
C LEU A 123 7.50 12.06 -6.64
N ASP A 124 7.04 13.20 -6.12
CA ASP A 124 7.79 14.05 -5.19
C ASP A 124 8.19 13.27 -3.91
N ASN A 125 7.30 12.46 -3.36
CA ASN A 125 7.57 11.61 -2.20
C ASN A 125 8.55 10.50 -2.50
N LEU A 126 8.48 9.90 -3.68
CA LEU A 126 9.44 8.89 -4.13
C LEU A 126 10.87 9.44 -4.18
N VAL A 127 11.05 10.65 -4.76
CA VAL A 127 12.34 11.35 -4.77
C VAL A 127 12.85 11.57 -3.35
N LYS A 128 12.03 12.16 -2.48
CA LYS A 128 12.41 12.45 -1.09
C LYS A 128 12.77 11.18 -0.29
N LEU A 129 12.05 10.08 -0.49
CA LEU A 129 12.37 8.80 0.15
C LEU A 129 13.70 8.24 -0.37
N SER A 130 13.97 8.36 -1.67
CA SER A 130 15.24 7.96 -2.26
C SER A 130 16.39 8.80 -1.71
N ASP A 131 16.26 10.13 -1.68
CA ASP A 131 17.26 11.06 -1.14
C ASP A 131 17.55 10.80 0.35
N ALA A 132 16.53 10.36 1.09
CA ALA A 132 16.66 9.96 2.50
C ALA A 132 17.30 8.57 2.69
N GLY A 133 17.70 7.89 1.61
CA GLY A 133 18.35 6.58 1.63
C GLY A 133 17.41 5.41 1.95
N ALA A 134 16.10 5.57 1.74
CA ALA A 134 15.14 4.49 1.94
C ALA A 134 15.38 3.34 0.98
N ARG A 135 15.25 2.10 1.45
CA ARG A 135 15.21 0.93 0.56
C ARG A 135 13.84 0.83 -0.07
N ILE A 136 13.79 1.00 -1.39
CA ILE A 136 12.54 1.06 -2.15
C ILE A 136 12.47 -0.09 -3.15
N TYR A 137 11.33 -0.81 -3.14
CA TYR A 137 10.91 -1.72 -4.20
C TYR A 137 9.79 -1.03 -4.95
N ILE A 138 10.03 -0.67 -6.19
CA ILE A 138 9.01 -0.08 -7.05
C ILE A 138 8.11 -1.20 -7.57
N ARG A 139 6.80 -0.98 -7.48
CA ARG A 139 5.79 -1.85 -8.08
C ARG A 139 5.00 -1.05 -9.09
N ILE A 140 4.83 -1.64 -10.27
CA ILE A 140 4.08 -1.04 -11.37
C ILE A 140 2.92 -1.97 -11.70
N PRO A 141 1.71 -1.71 -11.14
CA PRO A 141 0.51 -2.42 -11.58
C PRO A 141 0.29 -2.12 -13.07
N THR A 142 0.38 -3.17 -13.92
CA THR A 142 0.33 -3.01 -15.37
C THR A 142 -1.04 -3.40 -15.90
N VAL A 143 -1.73 -2.43 -16.51
CA VAL A 143 -3.04 -2.55 -17.13
C VAL A 143 -2.89 -2.25 -18.61
N LYS A 144 -3.27 -3.21 -19.48
CA LYS A 144 -3.07 -3.11 -20.93
C LYS A 144 -3.63 -1.81 -21.52
N GLU A 145 -4.84 -1.45 -21.12
CA GLU A 145 -5.58 -0.31 -21.65
C GLU A 145 -5.11 1.03 -21.09
N VAL A 146 -4.23 1.04 -20.07
CA VAL A 146 -3.86 2.27 -19.34
C VAL A 146 -2.37 2.54 -19.42
N ASN A 147 -1.55 1.67 -18.82
CA ASN A 147 -0.12 1.89 -18.62
C ASN A 147 0.76 0.70 -19.02
N GLY A 148 0.16 -0.37 -19.52
CA GLY A 148 0.86 -1.58 -19.98
C GLY A 148 1.50 -1.39 -21.35
N ASN A 149 2.15 -0.26 -21.62
CA ASN A 149 2.77 0.12 -22.89
C ASN A 149 4.19 0.62 -22.69
N GLU A 150 4.96 0.67 -23.78
CA GLU A 150 6.35 1.10 -23.77
C GLU A 150 6.52 2.57 -23.34
N GLU A 151 5.56 3.43 -23.67
CA GLU A 151 5.62 4.85 -23.34
C GLU A 151 5.67 5.06 -21.82
N ASN A 152 4.72 4.50 -21.09
CA ASN A 152 4.70 4.60 -19.63
C ASN A 152 5.96 3.98 -18.98
N MET A 153 6.46 2.86 -19.51
CA MET A 153 7.67 2.23 -19.01
C MET A 153 8.91 3.10 -19.26
N ASN A 154 9.03 3.68 -20.46
CA ASN A 154 10.13 4.58 -20.79
C ASN A 154 10.10 5.87 -19.96
N GLU A 155 8.92 6.44 -19.74
CA GLU A 155 8.74 7.60 -18.85
C GLU A 155 9.14 7.26 -17.41
N THR A 156 8.73 6.11 -16.91
CA THR A 156 9.15 5.64 -15.57
C THR A 156 10.67 5.51 -15.48
N ILE A 157 11.30 4.86 -16.46
CA ILE A 157 12.78 4.70 -16.48
C ILE A 157 13.47 6.06 -16.57
N ARG A 158 12.95 6.98 -17.40
CA ARG A 158 13.49 8.33 -17.54
C ARG A 158 13.42 9.07 -16.21
N PHE A 159 12.27 9.07 -15.55
CA PHE A 159 12.06 9.70 -14.24
C PHE A 159 13.06 9.17 -13.20
N LEU A 160 13.22 7.87 -13.09
CA LEU A 160 14.15 7.24 -12.14
C LEU A 160 15.59 7.69 -12.40
N LYS A 161 16.01 7.77 -13.67
CA LYS A 161 17.36 8.22 -14.05
C LYS A 161 17.57 9.71 -13.80
N GLU A 162 16.60 10.56 -14.14
CA GLU A 162 16.69 12.02 -13.96
C GLU A 162 16.80 12.42 -12.50
N HIS A 163 16.20 11.64 -11.61
CA HIS A 163 16.23 11.89 -10.16
C HIS A 163 17.21 10.99 -9.39
N ASP A 164 18.11 10.27 -10.09
CA ASP A 164 19.11 9.37 -9.50
C ASP A 164 18.51 8.35 -8.51
N ILE A 165 17.31 7.86 -8.81
CA ILE A 165 16.62 6.88 -7.98
C ILE A 165 17.06 5.46 -8.33
N HIS A 166 17.65 4.77 -7.36
CA HIS A 166 18.14 3.39 -7.50
C HIS A 166 17.29 2.43 -6.68
N PRO A 167 16.13 1.98 -7.20
CA PRO A 167 15.29 1.02 -6.47
C PRO A 167 16.04 -0.30 -6.30
N ALA A 168 15.90 -0.93 -5.13
CA ALA A 168 16.48 -2.25 -4.89
C ALA A 168 15.81 -3.34 -5.73
N GLN A 169 14.58 -3.10 -6.18
CA GLN A 169 13.83 -3.98 -7.08
C GLN A 169 12.74 -3.21 -7.82
N VAL A 170 12.42 -3.64 -9.04
CA VAL A 170 11.24 -3.19 -9.80
C VAL A 170 10.40 -4.42 -10.16
N ASN A 171 9.11 -4.37 -9.82
CA ASN A 171 8.17 -5.45 -10.10
C ASN A 171 7.04 -4.92 -10.99
N LEU A 172 6.83 -5.58 -12.12
CA LEU A 172 5.63 -5.39 -12.93
C LEU A 172 4.56 -6.34 -12.39
N LEU A 173 3.40 -5.78 -12.03
CA LEU A 173 2.29 -6.53 -11.47
C LEU A 173 1.16 -6.58 -12.51
N PRO A 174 1.02 -7.67 -13.28
CA PRO A 174 -0.06 -7.78 -14.25
C PRO A 174 -1.43 -7.62 -13.59
N TYR A 175 -2.32 -6.90 -14.26
CA TYR A 175 -3.67 -6.67 -13.78
C TYR A 175 -4.39 -7.99 -13.47
N HIS A 176 -5.12 -7.99 -12.37
CA HIS A 176 -6.07 -9.03 -11.99
C HIS A 176 -7.28 -8.42 -11.25
N ASN A 177 -8.43 -9.02 -11.37
CA ASN A 177 -9.68 -8.50 -10.82
C ASN A 177 -10.02 -8.99 -9.39
N THR A 178 -9.10 -9.62 -8.69
CA THR A 178 -9.34 -10.17 -7.33
C THR A 178 -9.84 -9.13 -6.32
N GLY A 179 -9.48 -7.86 -6.52
CA GLY A 179 -9.95 -6.75 -5.68
C GLY A 179 -11.41 -6.36 -5.88
N SER A 180 -12.07 -6.82 -6.95
CA SER A 180 -13.44 -6.44 -7.31
C SER A 180 -14.46 -6.76 -6.21
N SER A 181 -14.25 -7.84 -5.44
CA SER A 181 -15.10 -8.27 -4.34
C SER A 181 -15.21 -7.27 -3.17
N LYS A 182 -14.29 -6.29 -3.10
CA LYS A 182 -14.29 -5.24 -2.07
C LYS A 182 -15.32 -4.14 -2.37
N TYR A 183 -15.60 -3.88 -3.65
CA TYR A 183 -16.45 -2.77 -4.09
C TYR A 183 -17.89 -2.84 -3.59
N PRO A 184 -18.59 -3.99 -3.72
CA PRO A 184 -19.94 -4.12 -3.16
C PRO A 184 -20.00 -3.93 -1.64
N LYS A 185 -18.94 -4.31 -0.91
CA LYS A 185 -18.86 -4.11 0.55
C LYS A 185 -18.76 -2.63 0.94
N LEU A 186 -18.34 -1.77 0.02
CA LEU A 186 -18.22 -0.33 0.18
C LEU A 186 -19.35 0.45 -0.50
N ASP A 187 -20.36 -0.24 -1.03
CA ASP A 187 -21.45 0.34 -1.82
C ASP A 187 -20.92 1.13 -3.05
N MET A 188 -19.89 0.59 -3.68
CA MET A 188 -19.22 1.17 -4.84
C MET A 188 -19.37 0.28 -6.07
N GLU A 189 -19.48 0.90 -7.24
CA GLU A 189 -19.44 0.21 -8.52
C GLU A 189 -18.00 -0.12 -8.93
N TYR A 190 -17.77 -1.37 -9.35
CA TYR A 190 -16.47 -1.77 -9.91
C TYR A 190 -16.39 -1.40 -11.39
N LYS A 191 -15.45 -0.50 -11.74
CA LYS A 191 -15.26 0.03 -13.10
C LYS A 191 -14.16 -0.68 -13.91
N GLY A 192 -13.58 -1.76 -13.38
CA GLY A 192 -12.44 -2.45 -14.01
C GLY A 192 -12.82 -3.67 -14.86
N ASN A 193 -14.10 -3.82 -15.25
CA ASN A 193 -14.54 -5.00 -16.01
C ASN A 193 -13.93 -5.09 -17.43
N ASP A 194 -13.61 -3.95 -18.02
CA ASP A 194 -13.05 -3.84 -19.37
C ASP A 194 -11.50 -3.76 -19.36
N LEU A 195 -10.88 -3.91 -18.18
CA LEU A 195 -9.44 -3.88 -18.02
C LEU A 195 -8.84 -5.28 -18.09
N SER A 196 -7.64 -5.39 -18.68
CA SER A 196 -6.94 -6.65 -18.86
C SER A 196 -5.45 -6.56 -18.55
N ALA A 197 -4.81 -7.71 -18.33
CA ALA A 197 -3.37 -7.78 -18.21
C ALA A 197 -2.70 -7.55 -19.59
N PRO A 198 -1.52 -6.92 -19.66
CA PRO A 198 -0.71 -6.91 -20.88
C PRO A 198 -0.33 -8.33 -21.27
N THR A 199 -0.24 -8.58 -22.59
CA THR A 199 0.18 -9.88 -23.17
C THR A 199 1.69 -9.94 -23.31
#